data_31eca546a4e5fd2d7123173aedf5f3c6
#
_entry.id   31eca546a4e5fd2d7123173aedf5f3c6
#
_cell.length_a   1.000
_cell.length_b   1.000
_cell.length_c   1.000
_cell.angle_alpha   90.00
_cell.angle_beta   90.00
_cell.angle_gamma   90.00
#
_symmetry.space_group_name_H-M   'P 1'
#
loop_
_entity.id
_entity.type
_entity.pdbx_description
1 polymer ?
#
loop_
_entity_poly.entity_id
_entity_poly.type
_entity_poly.pdbx_seq_one_letter_code
_entity_poly.pdbx_strand_id
1 'polypeptide(L)'
;KGFIEQGGWKARMGGRGLPNGGNRVVEVINEDKISFSFANKSQDWLDVCTVLGPIVTRNKNKFSQIISGQEFNFIVSDEDTNTVTYWSFSKMDRFIISHLRGIANKVAYCFGCRACEVQCPVNAFTITADNKIFIREDRCVHCYNCIEYTNGKGCLAAKSLSTTGGENGMDLKGMNRYQHFGLRRPWLEHFFENKENCFTMGKLGTRQYDSLKVWLREAGLLSSSSKGVKAGIPTELFEKIEKLGAGNPLVWAIIWTNLAYNSIISKWYMLNVPSGDIYEKNELVFQLGDDYSKSTRDNAVTALLETFRHSPIGSVLKQGIPIASGSSFKFSKQGWNTPDAVAILYALYMWAEATGRYDFTLSQMEASRGNPDAVGVDPVSIFGINPDKFKDILQDIALAYPDYIRTTFVADLDNVKLFPNFKSIDILDLIQK
;
A
#
# COMPACT_ATOMS: atom_id res chain seq x y z
N LYS A 1 -18.18 13.55 -10.87
CA LYS A 1 -18.24 13.03 -9.49
C LYS A 1 -19.67 12.64 -9.18
N GLY A 2 -19.96 11.35 -9.07
CA GLY A 2 -21.27 10.83 -8.71
C GLY A 2 -21.45 10.69 -7.21
N PHE A 3 -22.69 10.63 -6.76
CA PHE A 3 -23.05 10.23 -5.42
C PHE A 3 -23.71 8.86 -5.47
N ILE A 4 -23.48 8.06 -4.44
CA ILE A 4 -24.14 6.79 -4.21
C ILE A 4 -25.03 6.96 -2.99
N GLU A 5 -26.28 6.56 -3.11
CA GLU A 5 -27.24 6.56 -2.02
C GLU A 5 -28.05 5.27 -2.05
N GLN A 6 -27.98 4.49 -1.00
CA GLN A 6 -28.70 3.23 -0.88
C GLN A 6 -28.99 2.90 0.57
N GLY A 7 -30.26 2.63 0.90
CA GLY A 7 -30.66 2.15 2.21
C GLY A 7 -30.17 3.02 3.38
N GLY A 8 -30.26 4.33 3.27
CA GLY A 8 -29.77 5.27 4.28
C GLY A 8 -28.26 5.51 4.26
N TRP A 9 -27.56 4.95 3.28
CA TRP A 9 -26.14 5.18 3.04
C TRP A 9 -25.93 6.16 1.89
N LYS A 10 -25.00 7.10 2.06
CA LYS A 10 -24.70 8.11 1.06
C LYS A 10 -23.21 8.38 1.01
N ALA A 11 -22.61 8.20 -0.16
CA ALA A 11 -21.20 8.47 -0.38
C ALA A 11 -20.93 9.10 -1.72
N ARG A 12 -19.84 9.85 -1.81
CA ARG A 12 -19.26 10.19 -3.11
C ARG A 12 -18.53 8.97 -3.66
N MET A 13 -18.58 8.76 -4.96
CA MET A 13 -17.70 7.79 -5.61
C MET A 13 -16.24 8.12 -5.26
N GLY A 14 -15.56 7.19 -4.60
CA GLY A 14 -14.22 7.41 -4.09
C GLY A 14 -14.15 8.27 -2.82
N GLY A 15 -15.20 8.27 -2.00
CA GLY A 15 -15.24 8.96 -0.71
C GLY A 15 -16.22 8.33 0.24
N ARG A 16 -16.28 8.83 1.46
CA ARG A 16 -17.09 8.37 2.54
C ARG A 16 -18.55 8.72 2.47
N GLY A 17 -19.24 8.02 3.27
CA GLY A 17 -20.29 8.60 4.00
C GLY A 17 -21.48 7.72 4.30
N LEU A 18 -21.55 7.33 5.52
CA LEU A 18 -22.80 6.92 6.11
C LEU A 18 -23.56 8.18 6.54
N PRO A 19 -24.75 8.50 5.99
CA PRO A 19 -25.46 9.73 6.27
C PRO A 19 -25.76 9.96 7.75
N ASN A 20 -25.89 8.90 8.52
CA ASN A 20 -26.27 8.93 9.94
C ASN A 20 -25.11 8.54 10.87
N GLY A 21 -23.85 8.55 10.40
CA GLY A 21 -22.69 8.28 11.24
C GLY A 21 -22.56 6.84 11.78
N GLY A 22 -23.45 5.94 11.37
CA GLY A 22 -23.46 4.56 11.84
C GLY A 22 -22.71 3.61 10.90
N ASN A 23 -21.87 2.75 11.43
CA ASN A 23 -21.30 1.63 10.70
C ASN A 23 -22.40 0.60 10.46
N ARG A 24 -22.57 0.12 9.21
CA ARG A 24 -23.48 -0.98 8.90
C ARG A 24 -22.95 -2.33 9.31
N VAL A 25 -21.66 -2.45 9.50
CA VAL A 25 -20.97 -3.66 9.94
C VAL A 25 -20.03 -3.32 11.10
N VAL A 26 -20.09 -4.15 12.13
CA VAL A 26 -19.15 -4.11 13.27
C VAL A 26 -18.33 -5.40 13.24
N GLU A 27 -17.02 -5.24 13.34
CA GLU A 27 -16.04 -6.32 13.34
C GLU A 27 -15.49 -6.54 14.74
N VAL A 28 -15.37 -7.81 15.16
CA VAL A 28 -14.67 -8.22 16.38
C VAL A 28 -13.67 -9.31 16.02
N ILE A 29 -12.39 -9.09 16.31
CA ILE A 29 -11.30 -10.03 16.04
C ILE A 29 -10.67 -10.51 17.34
N ASN A 30 -10.50 -11.84 17.44
CA ASN A 30 -9.66 -12.53 18.40
C ASN A 30 -8.62 -13.37 17.63
N GLU A 31 -7.67 -14.00 18.31
CA GLU A 31 -6.55 -14.73 17.67
C GLU A 31 -6.98 -15.81 16.66
N ASP A 32 -8.08 -16.52 16.94
CA ASP A 32 -8.58 -17.66 16.17
C ASP A 32 -9.99 -17.44 15.58
N LYS A 33 -10.56 -16.24 15.79
CA LYS A 33 -11.97 -15.98 15.51
C LYS A 33 -12.18 -14.55 15.03
N ILE A 34 -13.02 -14.40 14.00
CA ILE A 34 -13.51 -13.12 13.52
C ILE A 34 -15.03 -13.14 13.39
N SER A 35 -15.67 -12.09 13.85
CA SER A 35 -17.14 -11.92 13.78
C SER A 35 -17.48 -10.60 13.10
N PHE A 36 -18.50 -10.64 12.25
CA PHE A 36 -19.10 -9.47 11.62
C PHE A 36 -20.58 -9.39 11.99
N SER A 37 -21.01 -8.29 12.58
CA SER A 37 -22.42 -8.02 12.91
C SER A 37 -22.96 -6.92 12.01
N PHE A 38 -24.08 -7.19 11.34
CA PHE A 38 -24.67 -6.30 10.33
C PHE A 38 -25.93 -5.63 10.85
N ALA A 39 -25.95 -4.31 10.88
CA ALA A 39 -27.19 -3.53 11.16
C ALA A 39 -28.16 -3.57 9.97
N ASN A 40 -27.63 -3.57 8.73
CA ASN A 40 -28.36 -3.75 7.49
C ASN A 40 -27.51 -4.49 6.49
N LYS A 41 -28.12 -5.40 5.72
CA LYS A 41 -27.47 -6.13 4.64
C LYS A 41 -28.00 -5.65 3.28
N SER A 42 -27.11 -5.47 2.33
CA SER A 42 -27.45 -5.29 0.91
C SER A 42 -27.45 -6.62 0.16
N GLN A 43 -26.69 -7.60 0.66
CA GLN A 43 -26.59 -8.96 0.10
C GLN A 43 -26.58 -9.97 1.25
N ASP A 44 -26.94 -11.21 0.97
CA ASP A 44 -26.77 -12.28 1.92
C ASP A 44 -25.32 -12.80 1.93
N TRP A 45 -24.84 -13.20 3.12
CA TRP A 45 -23.48 -13.69 3.28
C TRP A 45 -23.21 -14.92 2.40
N LEU A 46 -24.16 -15.87 2.42
CA LEU A 46 -24.02 -17.14 1.70
C LEU A 46 -24.01 -16.97 0.19
N ASP A 47 -24.62 -15.90 -0.35
CA ASP A 47 -24.62 -15.59 -1.77
C ASP A 47 -23.26 -15.07 -2.25
N VAL A 48 -22.42 -14.58 -1.34
CA VAL A 48 -21.15 -13.91 -1.68
C VAL A 48 -19.92 -14.69 -1.20
N CYS A 49 -20.00 -15.40 -0.08
CA CYS A 49 -18.81 -15.98 0.56
C CYS A 49 -18.14 -17.09 -0.27
N THR A 50 -18.83 -17.72 -1.22
CA THR A 50 -18.27 -18.75 -2.11
C THR A 50 -17.15 -18.20 -3.02
N VAL A 51 -17.02 -16.88 -3.16
CA VAL A 51 -15.85 -16.25 -3.78
C VAL A 51 -14.54 -16.61 -3.06
N LEU A 52 -14.58 -16.86 -1.76
CA LEU A 52 -13.38 -17.23 -0.99
C LEU A 52 -12.95 -18.67 -1.23
N GLY A 53 -13.90 -19.53 -1.58
CA GLY A 53 -13.69 -20.94 -1.79
C GLY A 53 -14.95 -21.75 -1.57
N PRO A 54 -14.95 -23.06 -1.86
CA PRO A 54 -16.12 -23.90 -1.78
C PRO A 54 -16.58 -24.14 -0.33
N ILE A 55 -17.88 -24.13 -0.12
CA ILE A 55 -18.50 -24.59 1.13
C ILE A 55 -18.56 -26.12 1.10
N VAL A 56 -17.88 -26.77 2.03
CA VAL A 56 -17.74 -28.25 2.08
C VAL A 56 -18.86 -28.90 2.88
N THR A 57 -19.26 -28.29 4.00
CA THR A 57 -20.33 -28.79 4.82
C THR A 57 -21.37 -27.72 5.09
N ARG A 58 -22.67 -28.14 5.15
CA ARG A 58 -23.80 -27.29 5.50
C ARG A 58 -24.67 -28.04 6.52
N ASN A 59 -24.77 -27.52 7.73
CA ASN A 59 -25.61 -28.09 8.79
C ASN A 59 -26.37 -26.96 9.49
N LYS A 60 -27.63 -26.75 9.08
CA LYS A 60 -28.46 -25.60 9.50
C LYS A 60 -27.73 -24.28 9.27
N ASN A 61 -27.31 -23.62 10.35
CA ASN A 61 -26.58 -22.34 10.32
C ASN A 61 -25.07 -22.49 10.51
N LYS A 62 -24.54 -23.72 10.53
CA LYS A 62 -23.12 -24.02 10.66
C LYS A 62 -22.57 -24.55 9.33
N PHE A 63 -21.42 -24.05 8.95
CA PHE A 63 -20.79 -24.31 7.67
C PHE A 63 -19.29 -24.55 7.85
N SER A 64 -18.68 -25.33 6.94
CA SER A 64 -17.25 -25.29 6.75
C SER A 64 -16.92 -24.88 5.30
N GLN A 65 -15.81 -24.20 5.12
CA GLN A 65 -15.37 -23.63 3.86
C GLN A 65 -13.87 -23.79 3.72
N ILE A 66 -13.40 -24.17 2.53
CA ILE A 66 -11.96 -24.19 2.22
C ILE A 66 -11.58 -22.86 1.62
N ILE A 67 -10.67 -22.11 2.27
CA ILE A 67 -10.16 -20.83 1.81
C ILE A 67 -8.64 -20.98 1.68
N SER A 68 -8.11 -20.79 0.48
CA SER A 68 -6.65 -20.93 0.20
C SER A 68 -6.06 -22.26 0.70
N GLY A 69 -6.83 -23.36 0.56
CA GLY A 69 -6.39 -24.70 0.97
C GLY A 69 -6.52 -25.02 2.45
N GLN A 70 -7.01 -24.10 3.27
CA GLN A 70 -7.25 -24.27 4.70
C GLN A 70 -8.75 -24.33 4.99
N GLU A 71 -9.17 -25.24 5.89
CA GLU A 71 -10.57 -25.34 6.30
C GLU A 71 -10.88 -24.37 7.45
N PHE A 72 -11.95 -23.61 7.26
CA PHE A 72 -12.53 -22.69 8.23
C PHE A 72 -13.96 -23.09 8.54
N ASN A 73 -14.32 -23.03 9.82
CA ASN A 73 -15.70 -23.17 10.23
C ASN A 73 -16.34 -21.80 10.36
N PHE A 74 -17.62 -21.69 10.04
CA PHE A 74 -18.36 -20.48 10.31
C PHE A 74 -19.83 -20.77 10.65
N ILE A 75 -20.43 -19.80 11.34
CA ILE A 75 -21.86 -19.81 11.69
C ILE A 75 -22.50 -18.51 11.21
N VAL A 76 -23.67 -18.62 10.64
CA VAL A 76 -24.51 -17.46 10.31
C VAL A 76 -25.66 -17.44 11.31
N SER A 77 -25.73 -16.41 12.13
CA SER A 77 -26.77 -16.23 13.14
C SER A 77 -27.78 -15.20 12.66
N ASP A 78 -29.05 -15.56 12.66
CA ASP A 78 -30.16 -14.67 12.36
C ASP A 78 -30.84 -14.09 13.61
N GLU A 79 -30.36 -14.50 14.80
CA GLU A 79 -30.91 -14.00 16.07
C GLU A 79 -30.45 -12.55 16.28
N ASP A 80 -31.39 -11.63 16.21
CA ASP A 80 -31.35 -10.18 16.54
C ASP A 80 -30.28 -9.31 15.80
N THR A 81 -29.11 -9.81 15.38
CA THR A 81 -28.02 -8.99 14.89
C THR A 81 -27.44 -9.36 13.54
N ASN A 82 -27.94 -10.42 12.86
CA ASN A 82 -27.36 -10.88 11.60
C ASN A 82 -25.84 -11.02 11.68
N THR A 83 -25.35 -11.85 12.58
CA THR A 83 -23.93 -12.01 12.84
C THR A 83 -23.37 -13.22 12.11
N VAL A 84 -22.20 -13.05 11.49
CA VAL A 84 -21.41 -14.13 10.90
C VAL A 84 -20.10 -14.25 11.66
N THR A 85 -19.78 -15.46 12.09
CA THR A 85 -18.55 -15.74 12.84
C THR A 85 -17.76 -16.85 12.20
N TYR A 86 -16.51 -16.56 11.86
CA TYR A 86 -15.52 -17.53 11.40
C TYR A 86 -14.54 -17.90 12.51
N TRP A 87 -14.12 -19.16 12.54
CA TRP A 87 -13.03 -19.62 13.40
C TRP A 87 -12.21 -20.70 12.69
N SER A 88 -10.96 -20.87 13.12
CA SER A 88 -10.04 -21.89 12.64
C SER A 88 -9.32 -22.51 13.83
N PHE A 89 -8.75 -23.69 13.64
CA PHE A 89 -7.89 -24.36 14.63
C PHE A 89 -6.46 -23.77 14.67
N SER A 90 -6.12 -22.89 13.71
CA SER A 90 -4.86 -22.14 13.64
C SER A 90 -5.14 -20.66 13.67
N LYS A 91 -4.14 -19.86 14.01
CA LYS A 91 -4.23 -18.40 13.97
C LYS A 91 -4.66 -17.95 12.57
N MET A 92 -5.66 -17.07 12.50
CA MET A 92 -6.11 -16.53 11.24
C MET A 92 -5.03 -15.67 10.58
N ASP A 93 -4.72 -15.99 9.33
CA ASP A 93 -3.84 -15.22 8.48
C ASP A 93 -4.48 -13.85 8.16
N ARG A 94 -3.66 -12.81 8.10
CA ARG A 94 -4.09 -11.45 7.70
C ARG A 94 -4.72 -11.42 6.30
N PHE A 95 -4.23 -12.25 5.39
CA PHE A 95 -4.81 -12.41 4.06
C PHE A 95 -6.27 -12.88 4.15
N ILE A 96 -6.55 -13.92 4.92
CA ILE A 96 -7.91 -14.43 5.14
C ILE A 96 -8.80 -13.35 5.77
N ILE A 97 -8.29 -12.66 6.79
CA ILE A 97 -9.02 -11.56 7.45
C ILE A 97 -9.37 -10.46 6.45
N SER A 98 -8.44 -10.05 5.58
CA SER A 98 -8.67 -9.04 4.55
C SER A 98 -9.80 -9.45 3.59
N HIS A 99 -9.79 -10.69 3.13
CA HIS A 99 -10.83 -11.21 2.22
C HIS A 99 -12.19 -11.36 2.90
N LEU A 100 -12.24 -11.80 4.16
CA LEU A 100 -13.47 -11.83 4.95
C LEU A 100 -14.05 -10.42 5.13
N ARG A 101 -13.20 -9.42 5.36
CA ARG A 101 -13.60 -7.99 5.37
C ARG A 101 -14.16 -7.55 4.03
N GLY A 102 -13.55 -7.97 2.92
CA GLY A 102 -14.04 -7.69 1.57
C GLY A 102 -15.46 -8.22 1.36
N ILE A 103 -15.74 -9.46 1.80
CA ILE A 103 -17.09 -10.03 1.81
C ILE A 103 -18.01 -9.23 2.71
N ALA A 104 -17.62 -8.93 3.96
CA ALA A 104 -18.42 -8.17 4.90
C ALA A 104 -18.81 -6.79 4.35
N ASN A 105 -17.87 -6.10 3.74
CA ASN A 105 -18.12 -4.83 3.06
C ASN A 105 -19.09 -4.98 1.89
N LYS A 106 -18.96 -6.03 1.08
CA LYS A 106 -19.87 -6.29 -0.01
C LYS A 106 -21.29 -6.60 0.48
N VAL A 107 -21.41 -7.41 1.52
CA VAL A 107 -22.70 -7.71 2.18
C VAL A 107 -23.36 -6.46 2.71
N ALA A 108 -22.62 -5.58 3.37
CA ALA A 108 -23.15 -4.37 3.99
C ALA A 108 -23.46 -3.24 2.97
N TYR A 109 -22.63 -3.07 1.93
CA TYR A 109 -22.59 -1.83 1.15
C TYR A 109 -22.74 -2.00 -0.36
N CYS A 110 -22.99 -3.19 -0.88
CA CYS A 110 -23.21 -3.40 -2.31
C CYS A 110 -24.44 -2.61 -2.78
N PHE A 111 -24.28 -1.85 -3.86
CA PHE A 111 -25.33 -1.03 -4.46
C PHE A 111 -25.63 -1.40 -5.92
N GLY A 112 -25.20 -2.61 -6.36
CA GLY A 112 -25.55 -3.15 -7.67
C GLY A 112 -24.89 -2.44 -8.85
N CYS A 113 -23.71 -1.83 -8.70
CA CYS A 113 -23.00 -1.08 -9.77
C CYS A 113 -22.50 -1.95 -10.92
N ARG A 114 -22.57 -3.28 -10.81
CA ARG A 114 -22.14 -4.29 -11.80
C ARG A 114 -20.65 -4.27 -12.21
N ALA A 115 -19.82 -3.45 -11.58
CA ALA A 115 -18.40 -3.41 -11.90
C ALA A 115 -17.73 -4.79 -11.74
N CYS A 116 -18.06 -5.52 -10.68
CA CYS A 116 -17.53 -6.86 -10.44
C CYS A 116 -18.04 -7.91 -11.46
N GLU A 117 -19.22 -7.74 -12.04
CA GLU A 117 -19.74 -8.59 -13.13
C GLU A 117 -18.96 -8.36 -14.43
N VAL A 118 -18.79 -7.07 -14.80
CA VAL A 118 -18.09 -6.67 -16.03
C VAL A 118 -16.59 -7.03 -15.97
N GLN A 119 -15.99 -6.97 -14.79
CA GLN A 119 -14.56 -7.20 -14.60
C GLN A 119 -14.21 -8.64 -14.19
N CYS A 120 -15.17 -9.53 -14.09
CA CYS A 120 -14.92 -10.93 -13.79
C CYS A 120 -14.23 -11.62 -15.01
N PRO A 121 -12.98 -12.09 -14.86
CA PRO A 121 -12.21 -12.63 -15.99
C PRO A 121 -12.81 -13.91 -16.59
N VAL A 122 -13.64 -14.60 -15.81
CA VAL A 122 -14.26 -15.90 -16.17
C VAL A 122 -15.78 -15.85 -16.23
N ASN A 123 -16.38 -14.66 -16.16
CA ASN A 123 -17.83 -14.45 -16.18
C ASN A 123 -18.58 -15.33 -15.14
N ALA A 124 -17.99 -15.50 -13.96
CA ALA A 124 -18.59 -16.27 -12.86
C ALA A 124 -19.56 -15.45 -12.02
N PHE A 125 -19.55 -14.13 -12.15
CA PHE A 125 -20.28 -13.20 -11.31
C PHE A 125 -21.40 -12.52 -12.09
N THR A 126 -22.63 -12.58 -11.57
CA THR A 126 -23.81 -11.95 -12.19
C THR A 126 -24.60 -11.19 -11.12
N ILE A 127 -25.11 -10.02 -11.47
CA ILE A 127 -26.03 -9.23 -10.63
C ILE A 127 -27.38 -9.16 -11.32
N THR A 128 -28.41 -9.65 -10.64
CA THR A 128 -29.79 -9.67 -11.15
C THR A 128 -30.41 -8.26 -11.17
N ALA A 129 -31.59 -8.12 -11.76
CA ALA A 129 -32.28 -6.84 -11.86
C ALA A 129 -32.70 -6.27 -10.48
N ASP A 130 -32.93 -7.13 -9.49
CA ASP A 130 -33.20 -6.80 -8.09
C ASP A 130 -31.94 -6.64 -7.25
N ASN A 131 -30.77 -6.48 -7.89
CA ASN A 131 -29.46 -6.29 -7.28
C ASN A 131 -28.93 -7.48 -6.45
N LYS A 132 -29.47 -8.67 -6.62
CA LYS A 132 -28.95 -9.87 -5.98
C LYS A 132 -27.74 -10.42 -6.73
N ILE A 133 -26.77 -10.90 -5.96
CA ILE A 133 -25.56 -11.52 -6.48
C ILE A 133 -25.80 -13.00 -6.71
N PHE A 134 -25.32 -13.48 -7.86
CA PHE A 134 -25.25 -14.89 -8.18
C PHE A 134 -23.84 -15.23 -8.66
N ILE A 135 -23.23 -16.26 -8.05
CA ILE A 135 -21.87 -16.70 -8.37
C ILE A 135 -21.91 -18.12 -8.90
N ARG A 136 -21.36 -18.30 -10.09
CA ARG A 136 -21.13 -19.61 -10.68
C ARG A 136 -19.85 -20.21 -10.11
N GLU A 137 -20.02 -21.04 -9.06
CA GLU A 137 -18.90 -21.65 -8.34
C GLU A 137 -18.01 -22.52 -9.25
N ASP A 138 -18.63 -23.17 -10.26
CA ASP A 138 -17.95 -23.99 -11.27
C ASP A 138 -16.99 -23.19 -12.18
N ARG A 139 -17.10 -21.88 -12.22
CA ARG A 139 -16.26 -20.99 -13.02
C ARG A 139 -15.35 -20.10 -12.18
N CYS A 140 -15.68 -19.89 -10.91
CA CYS A 140 -14.95 -18.96 -10.07
C CYS A 140 -13.51 -19.43 -9.86
N VAL A 141 -12.53 -18.58 -10.21
CA VAL A 141 -11.09 -18.82 -10.04
C VAL A 141 -10.51 -18.10 -8.80
N HIS A 142 -11.37 -17.63 -7.92
CA HIS A 142 -10.99 -16.97 -6.66
C HIS A 142 -9.97 -15.84 -6.81
N CYS A 143 -10.11 -15.01 -7.86
CA CYS A 143 -9.23 -13.86 -8.13
C CYS A 143 -9.53 -12.64 -7.24
N TYR A 144 -10.58 -12.68 -6.46
CA TYR A 144 -11.02 -11.68 -5.47
C TYR A 144 -11.40 -10.29 -6.02
N ASN A 145 -11.29 -10.02 -7.32
CA ASN A 145 -11.65 -8.74 -7.94
C ASN A 145 -13.08 -8.27 -7.63
N CYS A 146 -13.99 -9.20 -7.33
CA CYS A 146 -15.38 -8.87 -7.00
C CYS A 146 -15.61 -8.40 -5.56
N ILE A 147 -14.64 -8.56 -4.67
CA ILE A 147 -14.69 -8.14 -3.26
C ILE A 147 -13.62 -7.13 -2.89
N GLU A 148 -12.65 -6.89 -3.76
CA GLU A 148 -11.57 -5.93 -3.60
C GLU A 148 -11.64 -4.86 -4.68
N TYR A 149 -10.90 -3.76 -4.46
CA TYR A 149 -10.70 -2.73 -5.47
C TYR A 149 -9.21 -2.42 -5.59
N THR A 150 -8.61 -2.88 -6.68
CA THR A 150 -7.18 -2.70 -6.96
C THR A 150 -6.95 -2.15 -8.35
N ASN A 151 -6.04 -1.22 -8.51
CA ASN A 151 -5.59 -0.68 -9.81
C ASN A 151 -6.73 -0.24 -10.76
N GLY A 152 -7.75 0.40 -10.21
CA GLY A 152 -8.89 0.87 -11.01
C GLY A 152 -9.92 -0.22 -11.35
N LYS A 153 -9.73 -1.45 -10.88
CA LYS A 153 -10.59 -2.61 -11.15
C LYS A 153 -11.16 -3.15 -9.84
N GLY A 154 -12.31 -3.82 -9.93
CA GLY A 154 -12.91 -4.52 -8.81
C GLY A 154 -14.17 -3.87 -8.25
N CYS A 155 -14.44 -4.11 -6.99
CA CYS A 155 -15.67 -3.71 -6.30
C CYS A 155 -15.68 -2.21 -5.98
N LEU A 156 -16.62 -1.45 -6.56
CA LEU A 156 -16.75 -0.02 -6.26
C LEU A 156 -17.20 0.26 -4.83
N ALA A 157 -17.95 -0.65 -4.20
CA ALA A 157 -18.29 -0.54 -2.77
C ALA A 157 -17.01 -0.66 -1.91
N ALA A 158 -16.13 -1.60 -2.21
CA ALA A 158 -14.83 -1.72 -1.57
C ALA A 158 -13.97 -0.45 -1.79
N LYS A 159 -13.96 0.11 -3.01
CA LYS A 159 -13.30 1.39 -3.27
C LYS A 159 -13.86 2.52 -2.41
N SER A 160 -15.17 2.63 -2.30
CA SER A 160 -15.82 3.70 -1.53
C SER A 160 -15.48 3.64 -0.05
N LEU A 161 -15.20 2.44 0.46
CA LEU A 161 -14.85 2.19 1.86
C LEU A 161 -13.34 2.28 2.10
N SER A 162 -12.54 1.81 1.14
CA SER A 162 -11.08 1.87 1.21
C SER A 162 -10.51 3.28 1.04
N THR A 163 -11.32 4.24 0.57
CA THR A 163 -10.92 5.66 0.48
C THR A 163 -11.15 6.44 1.78
N THR A 164 -11.61 5.81 2.84
CA THR A 164 -11.54 6.38 4.17
C THR A 164 -10.15 6.11 4.72
N GLY A 165 -9.33 7.15 4.85
CA GLY A 165 -7.97 7.05 5.38
C GLY A 165 -8.01 6.34 6.73
N GLY A 166 -7.04 5.54 7.05
CA GLY A 166 -7.05 4.67 8.21
C GLY A 166 -7.85 3.37 8.03
N GLU A 167 -8.90 3.32 7.21
CA GLU A 167 -9.65 2.08 6.94
C GLU A 167 -8.89 1.11 6.02
N ASN A 168 -7.86 1.56 5.34
CA ASN A 168 -6.87 0.70 4.69
C ASN A 168 -5.92 0.02 5.68
N GLY A 169 -6.25 0.03 6.98
CA GLY A 169 -5.42 -0.57 8.01
C GLY A 169 -4.08 0.14 8.25
N MET A 170 -3.77 1.19 7.47
CA MET A 170 -2.54 1.94 7.68
C MET A 170 -2.74 2.93 8.83
N ASP A 171 -2.06 2.70 9.94
CA ASP A 171 -2.00 3.67 11.03
C ASP A 171 -1.26 4.93 10.54
N LEU A 172 -2.02 5.99 10.28
CA LEU A 172 -1.51 7.30 9.84
C LEU A 172 -1.02 8.16 11.03
N LYS A 173 -0.87 7.58 12.23
CA LYS A 173 -0.42 8.27 13.43
C LYS A 173 0.96 8.90 13.23
N GLY A 174 1.03 10.19 13.51
CA GLY A 174 2.26 10.96 13.34
C GLY A 174 2.42 11.63 11.98
N MET A 175 1.38 11.65 11.13
CA MET A 175 1.36 12.36 9.85
C MET A 175 1.68 13.86 9.98
N ASN A 176 1.46 14.47 11.14
CA ASN A 176 1.73 15.88 11.42
C ASN A 176 3.23 16.21 11.62
N ARG A 177 4.11 15.20 11.70
CA ARG A 177 5.54 15.37 12.01
C ARG A 177 6.33 16.12 10.94
N TYR A 178 5.86 16.10 9.69
CA TYR A 178 6.51 16.79 8.56
C TYR A 178 6.17 18.29 8.51
N GLN A 179 5.22 18.73 9.31
CA GLN A 179 4.63 20.06 9.25
C GLN A 179 4.06 20.37 7.85
N HIS A 180 4.72 21.08 6.99
CA HIS A 180 4.40 21.24 5.55
C HIS A 180 5.67 21.31 4.70
N PHE A 181 6.79 20.88 5.25
CA PHE A 181 8.08 20.95 4.57
C PHE A 181 8.49 19.58 4.02
N GLY A 182 8.71 19.51 2.70
CA GLY A 182 9.27 18.34 2.06
C GLY A 182 10.80 18.28 2.18
N LEU A 183 11.35 17.08 1.95
CA LEU A 183 12.78 16.88 1.83
C LEU A 183 13.26 17.49 0.51
N ARG A 184 14.19 18.44 0.58
CA ARG A 184 14.69 19.18 -0.57
C ARG A 184 16.16 18.87 -0.83
N ARG A 185 16.55 18.84 -2.10
CA ARG A 185 17.95 18.63 -2.49
C ARG A 185 18.92 19.58 -1.77
N PRO A 186 18.72 20.92 -1.70
CA PRO A 186 19.64 21.82 -0.98
C PRO A 186 19.77 21.51 0.52
N TRP A 187 18.71 20.96 1.14
CA TRP A 187 18.76 20.57 2.55
C TRP A 187 19.59 19.30 2.74
N LEU A 188 19.49 18.35 1.81
CA LEU A 188 20.29 17.14 1.81
C LEU A 188 21.76 17.47 1.54
N GLU A 189 22.05 18.37 0.58
CA GLU A 189 23.39 18.89 0.33
C GLU A 189 24.00 19.50 1.59
N HIS A 190 23.24 20.37 2.28
CA HIS A 190 23.68 20.96 3.54
C HIS A 190 23.98 19.91 4.64
N PHE A 191 23.18 18.83 4.73
CA PHE A 191 23.45 17.73 5.66
C PHE A 191 24.69 16.92 5.22
N PHE A 192 24.86 16.63 3.93
CA PHE A 192 26.01 15.88 3.42
C PHE A 192 27.34 16.60 3.69
N GLU A 193 27.34 17.92 3.53
CA GLU A 193 28.52 18.74 3.78
C GLU A 193 28.89 18.89 5.25
N ASN A 194 27.87 18.99 6.13
CA ASN A 194 28.08 19.42 7.51
C ASN A 194 27.69 18.37 8.57
N LYS A 195 27.10 17.23 8.13
CA LYS A 195 26.61 16.14 9.00
C LYS A 195 25.71 16.70 10.12
N GLU A 196 25.88 16.22 11.36
CA GLU A 196 25.09 16.69 12.50
C GLU A 196 25.28 18.17 12.84
N ASN A 197 26.40 18.78 12.44
CA ASN A 197 26.66 20.22 12.66
C ASN A 197 25.71 21.11 11.86
N CYS A 198 25.10 20.60 10.78
CA CYS A 198 24.14 21.35 9.96
C CYS A 198 22.99 21.92 10.79
N PHE A 199 22.58 21.24 11.85
CA PHE A 199 21.44 21.65 12.70
C PHE A 199 21.73 22.86 13.60
N THR A 200 22.99 23.29 13.74
CA THR A 200 23.41 24.43 14.56
C THR A 200 23.87 25.63 13.74
N MET A 201 23.96 25.49 12.42
CA MET A 201 24.56 26.51 11.55
C MET A 201 23.59 27.65 11.15
N GLY A 202 22.32 27.59 11.53
CA GLY A 202 21.38 28.70 11.34
C GLY A 202 20.93 28.96 9.89
N LYS A 203 21.25 28.08 8.92
CA LYS A 203 20.81 28.22 7.51
C LYS A 203 19.31 28.01 7.31
N LEU A 204 18.65 27.27 8.18
CA LEU A 204 17.22 26.95 8.12
C LEU A 204 16.50 27.47 9.36
N GLY A 205 15.21 27.73 9.25
CA GLY A 205 14.37 28.04 10.40
C GLY A 205 14.17 26.80 11.32
N THR A 206 13.83 27.01 12.58
CA THR A 206 13.66 25.95 13.58
C THR A 206 12.73 24.82 13.10
N ARG A 207 11.56 25.18 12.58
CA ARG A 207 10.58 24.20 12.05
C ARG A 207 11.10 23.44 10.83
N GLN A 208 11.91 24.08 10.00
CA GLN A 208 12.53 23.41 8.84
C GLN A 208 13.58 22.38 9.30
N TYR A 209 14.38 22.72 10.32
CA TYR A 209 15.32 21.76 10.92
C TYR A 209 14.60 20.58 11.58
N ASP A 210 13.47 20.82 12.26
CA ASP A 210 12.69 19.75 12.86
C ASP A 210 12.14 18.80 11.79
N SER A 211 11.61 19.34 10.68
CA SER A 211 11.17 18.56 9.53
C SER A 211 12.33 17.81 8.87
N LEU A 212 13.48 18.46 8.66
CA LEU A 212 14.66 17.82 8.07
C LEU A 212 15.12 16.62 8.90
N LYS A 213 15.17 16.75 10.25
CA LYS A 213 15.50 15.62 11.15
C LYS A 213 14.56 14.44 10.99
N VAL A 214 13.25 14.70 10.84
CA VAL A 214 12.26 13.65 10.60
C VAL A 214 12.54 12.95 9.28
N TRP A 215 12.70 13.70 8.19
CA TRP A 215 12.98 13.12 6.88
C TRP A 215 14.28 12.33 6.86
N LEU A 216 15.35 12.83 7.46
CA LEU A 216 16.64 12.13 7.51
C LEU A 216 16.57 10.83 8.32
N ARG A 217 15.80 10.81 9.42
CA ARG A 217 15.59 9.59 10.21
C ARG A 217 14.78 8.56 9.43
N GLU A 218 13.71 8.98 8.80
CA GLU A 218 12.87 8.10 7.98
C GLU A 218 13.58 7.61 6.72
N ALA A 219 14.47 8.43 6.16
CA ALA A 219 15.39 8.03 5.09
C ALA A 219 16.52 7.09 5.56
N GLY A 220 16.62 6.82 6.86
CA GLY A 220 17.68 5.99 7.43
C GLY A 220 19.07 6.64 7.48
N LEU A 221 19.18 7.96 7.22
CA LEU A 221 20.46 8.68 7.18
C LEU A 221 20.91 9.24 8.53
N LEU A 222 19.96 9.38 9.46
CA LEU A 222 20.19 9.93 10.79
C LEU A 222 19.61 9.00 11.86
N SER A 223 20.38 8.68 12.87
CA SER A 223 19.90 7.86 13.98
C SER A 223 18.85 8.58 14.84
N SER A 224 18.12 7.82 15.64
CA SER A 224 17.25 8.40 16.68
C SER A 224 18.06 9.20 17.69
N SER A 225 17.44 10.24 18.27
CA SER A 225 18.08 10.99 19.37
C SER A 225 18.26 10.09 20.59
N SER A 226 19.44 10.16 21.20
CA SER A 226 19.77 9.48 22.46
C SER A 226 20.16 10.48 23.54
N LYS A 227 20.26 10.02 24.81
CA LYS A 227 20.75 10.87 25.91
C LYS A 227 22.09 11.51 25.52
N GLY A 228 22.13 12.84 25.42
CA GLY A 228 23.32 13.62 25.07
C GLY A 228 23.44 14.02 23.58
N VAL A 229 22.75 13.35 22.65
CA VAL A 229 22.79 13.66 21.20
C VAL A 229 21.38 13.98 20.71
N LYS A 230 20.96 15.24 20.85
CA LYS A 230 19.60 15.70 20.52
C LYS A 230 19.24 15.59 19.03
N ALA A 231 20.22 15.76 18.15
CA ALA A 231 19.99 15.73 16.69
C ALA A 231 20.02 14.29 16.12
N GLY A 232 20.73 13.36 16.74
CA GLY A 232 21.13 12.08 16.17
C GLY A 232 22.50 12.18 15.48
N ILE A 233 23.06 11.05 15.09
CA ILE A 233 24.34 10.94 14.35
C ILE A 233 24.09 10.31 12.99
N PRO A 234 24.92 10.59 11.97
CA PRO A 234 24.88 9.88 10.69
C PRO A 234 24.94 8.37 10.89
N THR A 235 24.26 7.63 10.01
CA THR A 235 24.18 6.16 10.07
C THR A 235 25.20 5.52 9.12
N GLU A 236 25.40 4.20 9.25
CA GLU A 236 26.16 3.41 8.26
C GLU A 236 25.61 3.61 6.83
N LEU A 237 24.31 3.68 6.64
CA LEU A 237 23.70 3.96 5.34
C LEU A 237 24.20 5.30 4.77
N PHE A 238 24.25 6.34 5.58
CA PHE A 238 24.79 7.62 5.16
C PHE A 238 26.25 7.49 4.72
N GLU A 239 27.10 6.81 5.49
CA GLU A 239 28.52 6.62 5.17
C GLU A 239 28.74 5.89 3.84
N LYS A 240 27.88 4.93 3.51
CA LYS A 240 27.91 4.19 2.23
C LYS A 240 27.60 5.07 1.02
N ILE A 241 26.70 6.05 1.17
CA ILE A 241 26.20 6.85 0.04
C ILE A 241 26.72 8.30 -0.01
N GLU A 242 27.37 8.80 1.05
CA GLU A 242 27.77 10.22 1.14
C GLU A 242 28.68 10.64 -0.03
N LYS A 243 29.56 9.75 -0.49
CA LYS A 243 30.52 10.03 -1.59
C LYS A 243 29.84 10.25 -2.94
N LEU A 244 28.63 9.71 -3.14
CA LEU A 244 27.87 9.95 -4.36
C LEU A 244 27.36 11.40 -4.44
N GLY A 245 27.23 12.07 -3.30
CA GLY A 245 26.67 13.41 -3.20
C GLY A 245 25.16 13.45 -3.35
N ALA A 246 24.54 14.47 -2.76
CA ALA A 246 23.10 14.67 -2.71
C ALA A 246 22.44 14.97 -4.08
N GLY A 247 23.23 15.17 -5.13
CA GLY A 247 22.75 15.33 -6.50
C GLY A 247 22.52 14.03 -7.25
N ASN A 248 23.07 12.91 -6.77
CA ASN A 248 23.02 11.63 -7.47
C ASN A 248 21.62 10.99 -7.36
N PRO A 249 20.98 10.61 -8.47
CA PRO A 249 19.65 9.97 -8.45
C PRO A 249 19.59 8.67 -7.64
N LEU A 250 20.66 7.88 -7.61
CA LEU A 250 20.74 6.64 -6.83
C LEU A 250 20.59 6.91 -5.32
N VAL A 251 21.17 7.98 -4.79
CA VAL A 251 20.99 8.42 -3.41
C VAL A 251 19.50 8.64 -3.11
N TRP A 252 18.78 9.29 -4.01
CA TRP A 252 17.36 9.54 -3.85
C TRP A 252 16.48 8.30 -4.01
N ALA A 253 16.91 7.35 -4.83
CA ALA A 253 16.23 6.05 -4.95
C ALA A 253 16.38 5.23 -3.65
N ILE A 254 17.56 5.22 -3.03
CA ILE A 254 17.81 4.59 -1.73
C ILE A 254 16.97 5.29 -0.64
N ILE A 255 16.98 6.63 -0.58
CA ILE A 255 16.15 7.41 0.32
C ILE A 255 14.66 7.06 0.12
N TRP A 256 14.18 7.05 -1.12
CA TRP A 256 12.79 6.75 -1.44
C TRP A 256 12.39 5.34 -1.01
N THR A 257 13.28 4.35 -1.20
CA THR A 257 13.09 2.98 -0.70
C THR A 257 12.95 2.96 0.83
N ASN A 258 13.82 3.64 1.58
CA ASN A 258 13.71 3.69 3.04
C ASN A 258 12.43 4.39 3.50
N LEU A 259 11.99 5.43 2.80
CA LEU A 259 10.74 6.12 3.07
C LEU A 259 9.50 5.21 2.85
N ALA A 260 9.60 4.18 2.02
CA ALA A 260 8.55 3.17 1.87
C ALA A 260 8.27 2.38 3.17
N TYR A 261 9.27 2.26 4.03
CA TYR A 261 9.18 1.50 5.28
C TYR A 261 8.98 2.40 6.50
N ASN A 262 9.54 3.60 6.48
CA ASN A 262 9.65 4.44 7.67
C ASN A 262 8.76 5.69 7.63
N SER A 263 8.36 6.16 6.43
CA SER A 263 7.55 7.36 6.26
C SER A 263 6.10 7.02 5.98
N ILE A 264 5.21 7.44 6.86
CA ILE A 264 3.77 7.20 6.77
C ILE A 264 3.19 7.74 5.47
N ILE A 265 3.48 9.01 5.15
CA ILE A 265 2.91 9.66 3.96
C ILE A 265 3.50 9.11 2.66
N SER A 266 4.81 8.78 2.65
CA SER A 266 5.46 8.21 1.47
C SER A 266 4.98 6.78 1.20
N LYS A 267 4.90 5.94 2.24
CA LYS A 267 4.35 4.58 2.15
C LYS A 267 2.91 4.61 1.65
N TRP A 268 2.07 5.48 2.24
CA TRP A 268 0.69 5.65 1.80
C TRP A 268 0.61 6.02 0.31
N TYR A 269 1.44 6.97 -0.14
CA TYR A 269 1.47 7.40 -1.54
C TYR A 269 1.89 6.27 -2.49
N MET A 270 2.92 5.51 -2.14
CA MET A 270 3.40 4.39 -2.95
C MET A 270 2.32 3.32 -3.15
N LEU A 271 1.58 3.00 -2.08
CA LEU A 271 0.60 1.93 -2.06
C LEU A 271 -0.77 2.33 -2.64
N ASN A 272 -1.16 3.60 -2.51
CA ASN A 272 -2.53 4.04 -2.81
C ASN A 272 -2.65 4.93 -4.06
N VAL A 273 -1.53 5.46 -4.58
CA VAL A 273 -1.55 6.34 -5.75
C VAL A 273 -0.92 5.61 -6.95
N PRO A 274 -1.73 5.09 -7.89
CA PRO A 274 -1.23 4.39 -9.07
C PRO A 274 -0.35 5.26 -9.97
N SER A 275 0.57 4.62 -10.71
CA SER A 275 1.33 5.28 -11.76
C SER A 275 0.49 5.38 -13.05
N GLY A 276 0.77 6.39 -13.88
CA GLY A 276 0.10 6.65 -15.14
C GLY A 276 -0.96 7.74 -15.07
N ASP A 277 -1.39 8.15 -13.87
CA ASP A 277 -2.47 9.13 -13.69
C ASP A 277 -1.96 10.53 -13.32
N ILE A 278 -2.87 11.49 -13.41
CA ILE A 278 -2.69 12.87 -12.99
C ILE A 278 -3.57 13.15 -11.78
N TYR A 279 -2.97 13.71 -10.74
CA TYR A 279 -3.61 13.96 -9.45
C TYR A 279 -3.61 15.43 -9.11
N GLU A 280 -4.65 15.87 -8.42
CA GLU A 280 -4.70 17.17 -7.76
C GLU A 280 -4.39 17.02 -6.26
N LYS A 281 -3.73 18.03 -5.68
CA LYS A 281 -3.44 18.03 -4.23
C LYS A 281 -4.69 17.73 -3.38
N ASN A 282 -5.82 18.36 -3.70
CA ASN A 282 -7.07 18.18 -2.96
C ASN A 282 -7.61 16.73 -3.05
N GLU A 283 -7.36 16.03 -4.14
CA GLU A 283 -7.73 14.62 -4.29
C GLU A 283 -6.91 13.75 -3.35
N LEU A 284 -5.59 13.97 -3.27
CA LEU A 284 -4.73 13.26 -2.33
C LEU A 284 -5.10 13.54 -0.87
N VAL A 285 -5.37 14.81 -0.52
CA VAL A 285 -5.85 15.19 0.81
C VAL A 285 -7.16 14.49 1.16
N PHE A 286 -8.05 14.34 0.18
CA PHE A 286 -9.31 13.66 0.36
C PHE A 286 -9.13 12.15 0.55
N GLN A 287 -8.22 11.52 -0.21
CA GLN A 287 -7.93 10.08 -0.13
C GLN A 287 -7.29 9.66 1.21
N LEU A 288 -6.70 10.59 1.97
CA LEU A 288 -6.19 10.33 3.32
C LEU A 288 -7.29 10.14 4.38
N GLY A 289 -8.57 10.32 4.02
CA GLY A 289 -9.70 10.15 4.95
C GLY A 289 -9.85 11.30 5.95
N ASP A 290 -10.54 11.09 7.08
CA ASP A 290 -10.85 12.17 8.05
C ASP A 290 -10.44 11.84 9.49
N ASP A 291 -9.64 10.81 9.72
CA ASP A 291 -9.12 10.48 11.06
C ASP A 291 -8.26 11.62 11.61
N TYR A 292 -7.77 12.47 10.71
CA TYR A 292 -7.03 13.69 11.03
C TYR A 292 -7.72 14.93 10.48
N SER A 293 -7.49 16.07 11.14
CA SER A 293 -7.99 17.35 10.66
C SER A 293 -7.58 17.61 9.21
N LYS A 294 -8.40 18.33 8.46
CA LYS A 294 -8.07 18.73 7.08
C LYS A 294 -6.71 19.43 7.00
N SER A 295 -6.37 20.27 7.99
CA SER A 295 -5.08 20.97 8.04
C SER A 295 -3.90 20.01 8.20
N THR A 296 -4.03 18.97 9.02
CA THR A 296 -2.97 17.95 9.19
C THR A 296 -2.73 17.18 7.88
N ARG A 297 -3.80 16.75 7.23
CA ARG A 297 -3.73 16.04 5.94
C ARG A 297 -3.17 16.92 4.83
N ASP A 298 -3.61 18.17 4.76
CA ASP A 298 -3.11 19.15 3.79
C ASP A 298 -1.62 19.42 3.97
N ASN A 299 -1.15 19.52 5.20
CA ASN A 299 0.28 19.69 5.51
C ASN A 299 1.10 18.47 5.11
N ALA A 300 0.63 17.26 5.38
CA ALA A 300 1.33 16.03 4.99
C ALA A 300 1.44 15.87 3.48
N VAL A 301 0.35 16.09 2.74
CA VAL A 301 0.36 16.08 1.27
C VAL A 301 1.26 17.20 0.74
N THR A 302 1.22 18.40 1.33
CA THR A 302 2.11 19.50 0.93
C THR A 302 3.57 19.08 1.10
N ALA A 303 3.95 18.48 2.22
CA ALA A 303 5.32 18.02 2.47
C ALA A 303 5.78 17.00 1.41
N LEU A 304 4.90 16.05 1.05
CA LEU A 304 5.18 15.08 0.00
C LEU A 304 5.38 15.74 -1.38
N LEU A 305 4.45 16.62 -1.78
CA LEU A 305 4.52 17.29 -3.06
C LEU A 305 5.70 18.28 -3.16
N GLU A 306 6.09 18.91 -2.06
CA GLU A 306 7.31 19.73 -1.97
C GLU A 306 8.58 18.87 -2.11
N THR A 307 8.55 17.63 -1.59
CA THR A 307 9.65 16.67 -1.83
C THR A 307 9.77 16.37 -3.33
N PHE A 308 8.67 16.10 -4.03
CA PHE A 308 8.70 15.85 -5.48
C PHE A 308 9.20 17.06 -6.27
N ARG A 309 8.73 18.24 -5.92
CA ARG A 309 9.11 19.48 -6.62
C ARG A 309 10.58 19.83 -6.50
N HIS A 310 11.20 19.50 -5.37
CA HIS A 310 12.53 19.98 -5.02
C HIS A 310 13.59 18.88 -4.88
N SER A 311 13.31 17.68 -5.40
CA SER A 311 14.25 16.57 -5.35
C SER A 311 14.20 15.68 -6.61
N PRO A 312 15.24 14.86 -6.84
CA PRO A 312 15.24 13.83 -7.88
C PRO A 312 14.13 12.80 -7.77
N ILE A 313 13.45 12.65 -6.62
CA ILE A 313 12.27 11.77 -6.48
C ILE A 313 11.18 12.19 -7.47
N GLY A 314 10.92 13.48 -7.62
CA GLY A 314 9.96 13.97 -8.62
C GLY A 314 10.53 14.05 -10.02
N SER A 315 11.73 14.65 -10.19
CA SER A 315 12.28 14.97 -11.51
C SER A 315 12.88 13.76 -12.24
N VAL A 316 13.56 12.85 -11.53
CA VAL A 316 14.25 11.68 -12.12
C VAL A 316 13.44 10.40 -11.90
N LEU A 317 13.05 10.09 -10.66
CA LEU A 317 12.25 8.90 -10.35
C LEU A 317 10.78 9.03 -10.80
N LYS A 318 10.38 10.22 -11.26
CA LYS A 318 9.06 10.50 -11.84
C LYS A 318 7.88 10.17 -10.90
N GLN A 319 8.07 10.31 -9.59
CA GLN A 319 7.04 10.01 -8.61
C GLN A 319 5.98 11.11 -8.49
N GLY A 320 6.24 12.32 -8.94
CA GLY A 320 5.29 13.42 -8.91
C GLY A 320 5.82 14.62 -9.71
N ILE A 321 5.56 14.62 -11.02
CA ILE A 321 5.99 15.70 -11.91
C ILE A 321 4.93 16.78 -11.87
N PRO A 322 5.25 18.04 -11.51
CA PRO A 322 4.31 19.15 -11.58
C PRO A 322 3.87 19.41 -13.02
N ILE A 323 2.56 19.56 -13.23
CA ILE A 323 1.97 19.96 -14.51
C ILE A 323 1.44 21.37 -14.35
N ALA A 324 1.88 22.29 -15.23
CA ALA A 324 1.35 23.63 -15.29
C ALA A 324 -0.11 23.58 -15.80
N SER A 325 -1.07 23.94 -14.95
CA SER A 325 -2.50 23.92 -15.27
C SER A 325 -3.22 25.05 -14.55
N GLY A 326 -3.28 26.23 -15.14
CA GLY A 326 -4.06 27.37 -14.62
C GLY A 326 -3.80 27.63 -13.12
N SER A 327 -4.86 27.72 -12.33
CA SER A 327 -4.81 28.00 -10.89
C SER A 327 -4.66 26.73 -10.00
N SER A 328 -4.73 25.51 -10.56
CA SER A 328 -4.63 24.26 -9.79
C SER A 328 -3.30 23.58 -10.00
N PHE A 329 -2.67 23.13 -8.92
CA PHE A 329 -1.47 22.30 -8.98
C PHE A 329 -1.87 20.85 -9.27
N LYS A 330 -1.48 20.36 -10.44
CA LYS A 330 -1.60 18.97 -10.85
C LYS A 330 -0.24 18.28 -10.85
N PHE A 331 -0.23 17.01 -10.58
CA PHE A 331 0.96 16.18 -10.58
C PHE A 331 0.71 14.91 -11.37
N SER A 332 1.72 14.48 -12.15
CA SER A 332 1.72 13.21 -12.85
C SER A 332 2.66 12.24 -12.16
N LYS A 333 2.17 11.06 -11.77
CA LYS A 333 2.99 9.94 -11.33
C LYS A 333 3.26 9.04 -12.53
N GLN A 334 4.44 9.17 -13.13
CA GLN A 334 4.81 8.40 -14.34
C GLN A 334 5.59 7.13 -13.99
N GLY A 335 6.25 7.11 -12.84
CA GLY A 335 7.15 6.04 -12.44
C GLY A 335 8.53 6.10 -13.09
N TRP A 336 9.45 5.31 -12.57
CA TRP A 336 10.84 5.28 -13.01
C TRP A 336 11.04 4.26 -14.14
N ASN A 337 11.06 4.72 -15.37
CA ASN A 337 11.08 3.86 -16.57
C ASN A 337 12.44 3.19 -16.82
N THR A 338 13.53 3.76 -16.31
CA THR A 338 14.90 3.24 -16.44
C THR A 338 15.56 3.21 -15.07
N PRO A 339 15.10 2.29 -14.17
CA PRO A 339 15.61 2.24 -12.82
C PRO A 339 17.07 1.77 -12.79
N ASP A 340 17.82 2.31 -11.82
CA ASP A 340 19.16 1.86 -11.52
C ASP A 340 19.10 0.43 -10.94
N ALA A 341 19.98 -0.46 -11.42
CA ALA A 341 20.01 -1.87 -11.03
C ALA A 341 20.32 -2.04 -9.52
N VAL A 342 21.23 -1.23 -8.97
CA VAL A 342 21.59 -1.27 -7.54
C VAL A 342 20.39 -0.80 -6.69
N ALA A 343 19.65 0.21 -7.14
CA ALA A 343 18.45 0.68 -6.45
C ALA A 343 17.36 -0.39 -6.38
N ILE A 344 17.13 -1.13 -7.48
CA ILE A 344 16.16 -2.23 -7.52
C ILE A 344 16.62 -3.37 -6.62
N LEU A 345 17.89 -3.74 -6.70
CA LEU A 345 18.46 -4.81 -5.89
C LEU A 345 18.39 -4.46 -4.39
N TYR A 346 18.72 -3.22 -4.03
CA TYR A 346 18.54 -2.70 -2.67
C TYR A 346 17.08 -2.82 -2.19
N ALA A 347 16.13 -2.41 -3.02
CA ALA A 347 14.71 -2.49 -2.67
C ALA A 347 14.20 -3.94 -2.55
N LEU A 348 14.71 -4.87 -3.37
CA LEU A 348 14.40 -6.31 -3.25
C LEU A 348 14.92 -6.88 -1.93
N TYR A 349 16.14 -6.53 -1.53
CA TYR A 349 16.70 -6.99 -0.26
C TYR A 349 15.96 -6.38 0.94
N MET A 350 15.57 -5.11 0.88
CA MET A 350 14.68 -4.49 1.90
C MET A 350 13.35 -5.24 2.02
N TRP A 351 12.76 -5.65 0.88
CA TRP A 351 11.55 -6.46 0.86
C TRP A 351 11.78 -7.85 1.46
N ALA A 352 12.87 -8.51 1.09
CA ALA A 352 13.24 -9.83 1.62
C ALA A 352 13.49 -9.82 3.13
N GLU A 353 14.20 -8.81 3.64
CA GLU A 353 14.44 -8.61 5.08
C GLU A 353 13.13 -8.38 5.83
N ALA A 354 12.24 -7.54 5.30
CA ALA A 354 10.96 -7.24 5.92
C ALA A 354 10.01 -8.45 5.97
N THR A 355 10.02 -9.29 4.93
CA THR A 355 9.12 -10.44 4.79
C THR A 355 9.74 -11.76 5.26
N GLY A 356 11.06 -11.81 5.44
CA GLY A 356 11.82 -13.04 5.69
C GLY A 356 11.91 -13.99 4.48
N ARG A 357 11.58 -13.51 3.26
CA ARG A 357 11.50 -14.33 2.04
C ARG A 357 12.60 -13.94 1.05
N TYR A 358 13.58 -14.82 0.89
CA TYR A 358 14.68 -14.68 -0.06
C TYR A 358 14.50 -15.56 -1.32
N ASP A 359 13.53 -16.45 -1.33
CA ASP A 359 13.12 -17.28 -2.47
C ASP A 359 11.60 -17.12 -2.61
N PHE A 360 11.13 -16.58 -3.73
CA PHE A 360 9.75 -16.20 -3.93
C PHE A 360 9.39 -16.10 -5.41
N THR A 361 8.09 -16.15 -5.70
CA THR A 361 7.57 -15.85 -7.03
C THR A 361 7.18 -14.39 -7.15
N LEU A 362 7.18 -13.83 -8.37
CA LEU A 362 6.67 -12.48 -8.61
C LEU A 362 5.20 -12.37 -8.19
N SER A 363 4.41 -13.39 -8.44
CA SER A 363 3.01 -13.45 -8.02
C SER A 363 2.85 -13.35 -6.49
N GLN A 364 3.77 -13.95 -5.70
CA GLN A 364 3.77 -13.80 -4.24
C GLN A 364 4.13 -12.37 -3.81
N MET A 365 5.06 -11.74 -4.51
CA MET A 365 5.40 -10.34 -4.23
C MET A 365 4.25 -9.41 -4.64
N GLU A 366 3.61 -9.65 -5.79
CA GLU A 366 2.45 -8.89 -6.27
C GLU A 366 1.24 -9.01 -5.36
N ALA A 367 1.00 -10.16 -4.76
CA ALA A 367 -0.10 -10.38 -3.82
C ALA A 367 -0.03 -9.44 -2.59
N SER A 368 1.14 -8.87 -2.31
CA SER A 368 1.30 -7.86 -1.25
C SER A 368 0.95 -6.43 -1.69
N ARG A 369 0.80 -6.19 -3.01
CA ARG A 369 0.47 -4.85 -3.52
C ARG A 369 -0.92 -4.42 -3.10
N GLY A 370 -1.03 -3.20 -2.63
CA GLY A 370 -2.30 -2.63 -2.15
C GLY A 370 -2.79 -3.21 -0.82
N ASN A 371 -2.04 -4.14 -0.22
CA ASN A 371 -2.31 -4.58 1.14
C ASN A 371 -1.62 -3.63 2.14
N PRO A 372 -2.37 -2.81 2.89
CA PRO A 372 -1.81 -1.85 3.85
C PRO A 372 -1.07 -2.53 5.02
N ASP A 373 -1.43 -3.79 5.30
CA ASP A 373 -0.80 -4.61 6.33
C ASP A 373 0.44 -5.35 5.83
N ALA A 374 0.79 -5.23 4.53
CA ALA A 374 1.98 -5.85 4.00
C ALA A 374 3.22 -5.32 4.73
N VAL A 375 4.02 -6.24 5.25
CA VAL A 375 5.25 -5.91 5.98
C VAL A 375 6.29 -5.34 5.03
N GLY A 376 6.34 -5.83 3.77
CA GLY A 376 7.25 -5.37 2.73
C GLY A 376 6.53 -4.55 1.66
N VAL A 377 7.21 -3.56 1.11
CA VAL A 377 6.75 -2.79 -0.06
C VAL A 377 7.58 -3.21 -1.26
N ASP A 378 6.93 -3.70 -2.31
CA ASP A 378 7.62 -4.20 -3.50
C ASP A 378 8.22 -3.07 -4.36
N PRO A 379 9.34 -3.33 -5.10
CA PRO A 379 10.00 -2.32 -5.91
C PRO A 379 9.11 -1.67 -6.98
N VAL A 380 8.13 -2.41 -7.50
CA VAL A 380 7.18 -1.88 -8.50
C VAL A 380 6.31 -0.79 -7.88
N SER A 381 5.82 -1.00 -6.65
CA SER A 381 5.06 0.01 -5.90
C SER A 381 5.94 1.19 -5.48
N ILE A 382 7.19 0.93 -5.03
CA ILE A 382 8.13 1.98 -4.61
C ILE A 382 8.42 2.94 -5.76
N PHE A 383 8.80 2.39 -6.91
CA PHE A 383 9.30 3.20 -8.04
C PHE A 383 8.25 3.47 -9.12
N GLY A 384 7.05 2.89 -9.02
CA GLY A 384 6.01 3.02 -10.03
C GLY A 384 6.40 2.40 -11.37
N ILE A 385 7.16 1.31 -11.34
CA ILE A 385 7.62 0.59 -12.54
C ILE A 385 6.42 -0.04 -13.24
N ASN A 386 6.44 -0.08 -14.58
CA ASN A 386 5.46 -0.86 -15.32
C ASN A 386 5.64 -2.35 -15.00
N PRO A 387 4.62 -3.05 -14.45
CA PRO A 387 4.72 -4.46 -14.09
C PRO A 387 5.17 -5.37 -15.23
N ASP A 388 4.73 -5.08 -16.47
CA ASP A 388 5.08 -5.90 -17.64
C ASP A 388 6.58 -5.86 -17.98
N LYS A 389 7.26 -4.77 -17.62
CA LYS A 389 8.71 -4.59 -17.84
C LYS A 389 9.56 -5.10 -16.67
N PHE A 390 8.94 -5.39 -15.53
CA PHE A 390 9.71 -5.69 -14.33
C PHE A 390 10.45 -7.03 -14.44
N LYS A 391 9.91 -8.01 -15.15
CA LYS A 391 10.59 -9.28 -15.44
C LYS A 391 11.90 -9.07 -16.21
N ASP A 392 11.86 -8.25 -17.26
CA ASP A 392 13.05 -7.95 -18.08
C ASP A 392 14.12 -7.25 -17.23
N ILE A 393 13.73 -6.27 -16.43
CA ILE A 393 14.63 -5.58 -15.50
C ILE A 393 15.29 -6.58 -14.54
N LEU A 394 14.56 -7.52 -13.98
CA LEU A 394 15.11 -8.51 -13.07
C LEU A 394 16.05 -9.50 -13.77
N GLN A 395 15.78 -9.86 -15.02
CA GLN A 395 16.69 -10.69 -15.82
C GLN A 395 18.01 -9.97 -16.09
N ASP A 396 17.96 -8.70 -16.47
CA ASP A 396 19.14 -7.87 -16.69
C ASP A 396 19.97 -7.73 -15.39
N ILE A 397 19.31 -7.52 -14.25
CA ILE A 397 19.97 -7.45 -12.95
C ILE A 397 20.61 -8.81 -12.59
N ALA A 398 19.93 -9.92 -12.85
CA ALA A 398 20.47 -11.25 -12.56
C ALA A 398 21.67 -11.60 -13.42
N LEU A 399 21.73 -11.09 -14.64
CA LEU A 399 22.91 -11.22 -15.52
C LEU A 399 24.09 -10.36 -15.03
N ALA A 400 23.80 -9.13 -14.56
CA ALA A 400 24.81 -8.20 -14.07
C ALA A 400 25.34 -8.56 -12.67
N TYR A 401 24.49 -9.12 -11.81
CA TYR A 401 24.80 -9.39 -10.40
C TYR A 401 24.43 -10.82 -9.96
N PRO A 402 24.98 -11.88 -10.62
CA PRO A 402 24.57 -13.27 -10.40
C PRO A 402 24.88 -13.79 -8.99
N ASP A 403 25.75 -13.12 -8.24
CA ASP A 403 26.07 -13.46 -6.84
C ASP A 403 25.02 -12.96 -5.85
N TYR A 404 24.13 -12.05 -6.27
CA TYR A 404 23.11 -11.43 -5.41
C TYR A 404 21.68 -11.84 -5.77
N ILE A 405 21.43 -12.18 -7.03
CA ILE A 405 20.07 -12.53 -7.49
C ILE A 405 20.13 -13.57 -8.61
N ARG A 406 19.17 -14.50 -8.60
CA ARG A 406 18.88 -15.42 -9.72
C ARG A 406 17.42 -15.37 -10.05
N THR A 407 17.11 -15.46 -11.33
CA THR A 407 15.74 -15.48 -11.85
C THR A 407 15.52 -16.71 -12.70
N THR A 408 14.30 -17.28 -12.63
CA THR A 408 13.87 -18.38 -13.49
C THR A 408 12.48 -18.05 -14.01
N PHE A 409 12.43 -17.50 -15.22
CA PHE A 409 11.20 -17.08 -15.89
C PHE A 409 11.00 -17.95 -17.14
N VAL A 410 10.48 -19.18 -16.95
CA VAL A 410 10.25 -20.16 -18.01
C VAL A 410 8.84 -20.71 -17.87
N ALA A 411 8.05 -20.65 -18.93
CA ALA A 411 6.65 -21.05 -18.94
C ALA A 411 5.86 -20.36 -17.81
N ASP A 412 5.30 -21.12 -16.88
CA ASP A 412 4.53 -20.60 -15.74
C ASP A 412 5.38 -20.31 -14.50
N LEU A 413 6.73 -20.43 -14.59
CA LEU A 413 7.65 -20.16 -13.49
C LEU A 413 8.07 -18.69 -13.52
N ASP A 414 7.90 -18.01 -12.40
CA ASP A 414 8.26 -16.61 -12.19
C ASP A 414 9.11 -16.41 -10.93
N ASN A 415 10.06 -17.34 -10.71
CA ASN A 415 10.85 -17.41 -9.48
C ASN A 415 11.99 -16.38 -9.45
N VAL A 416 12.15 -15.77 -8.30
CA VAL A 416 13.27 -14.89 -7.93
C VAL A 416 13.92 -15.43 -6.66
N LYS A 417 15.24 -15.60 -6.70
CA LYS A 417 16.02 -16.03 -5.55
C LYS A 417 17.08 -14.99 -5.22
N LEU A 418 17.04 -14.47 -4.01
CA LEU A 418 18.08 -13.64 -3.39
C LEU A 418 18.93 -14.52 -2.46
N PHE A 419 20.13 -14.07 -2.14
CA PHE A 419 21.04 -14.82 -1.27
C PHE A 419 20.98 -14.26 0.15
N PRO A 420 20.52 -15.05 1.17
CA PRO A 420 20.24 -14.58 2.53
C PRO A 420 21.50 -14.23 3.34
N ASN A 421 22.70 -14.49 2.82
CA ASN A 421 23.95 -14.05 3.41
C ASN A 421 24.26 -12.56 3.18
N PHE A 422 23.49 -11.88 2.33
CA PHE A 422 23.57 -10.44 2.11
C PHE A 422 22.33 -9.74 2.70
N LYS A 423 22.56 -8.50 3.11
CA LYS A 423 21.53 -7.55 3.54
C LYS A 423 21.43 -6.41 2.53
N SER A 424 20.36 -5.62 2.64
CA SER A 424 20.19 -4.42 1.80
C SER A 424 21.39 -3.48 1.87
N ILE A 425 21.96 -3.29 3.06
CA ILE A 425 23.14 -2.43 3.25
C ILE A 425 24.37 -2.94 2.50
N ASP A 426 24.55 -4.26 2.35
CA ASP A 426 25.68 -4.86 1.64
C ASP A 426 25.61 -4.64 0.13
N ILE A 427 24.40 -4.45 -0.41
CA ILE A 427 24.18 -4.14 -1.83
C ILE A 427 24.82 -2.81 -2.21
N LEU A 428 24.96 -1.90 -1.27
CA LEU A 428 25.57 -0.59 -1.51
C LEU A 428 27.10 -0.67 -1.72
N ASP A 429 27.73 -1.80 -1.42
CA ASP A 429 29.14 -2.03 -1.76
C ASP A 429 29.36 -2.14 -3.27
N LEU A 430 28.29 -2.42 -4.05
CA LEU A 430 28.34 -2.40 -5.51
C LEU A 430 28.55 -0.99 -6.09
N ILE A 431 28.26 0.07 -5.32
CA ILE A 431 28.47 1.47 -5.74
C ILE A 431 29.95 1.81 -5.80
N GLN A 432 30.79 1.10 -5.06
CA GLN A 432 32.22 1.40 -4.92
C GLN A 432 33.12 0.63 -5.92
N LYS A 433 32.51 -0.26 -6.70
CA LYS A 433 33.18 -1.04 -7.75
C LYS A 433 32.96 -0.42 -9.12
#